data_dcaaa166417ee9f37f4133ba250e7ae4
#
_entry.id   dcaaa166417ee9f37f4133ba250e7ae4
#
_cell.length_a   1.000
_cell.length_b   1.000
_cell.length_c   1.000
_cell.angle_alpha   90.00
_cell.angle_beta   90.00
_cell.angle_gamma   90.00
#
_symmetry.space_group_name_H-M   'P 1'
#
loop_
_entity.id
_entity.type
_entity.pdbx_description
1 polymer ?
#
loop_
_entity_poly.entity_id
_entity_poly.type
_entity_poly.pdbx_seq_one_letter_code
_entity_poly.pdbx_strand_id
1 'polypeptide(L)'
;KTSLKNNGAGGILLGDPVISEMAVSREFIEKMEPVTDIAIFTLSRNAGEGGDRYALDGDWTLTGQERELIQTLADVYHAAGKQFVVVLNIGGVIETASWKHIPDAILLAWTPGQEGGLAVADILSGKVNPSGKLPMTFPVSYLDIPSSANFPYNYKKTQTGDWDFLWGGKKKEQKCIDYTEYNEGIYVGYRYFQTAGVTVSYPFGYGKSYTTFEYSKPVV
;
A
#
# COMPACT_ATOMS: atom_id res chain seq x y z
N LYS A 1 -15.20 18.31 -10.68
CA LYS A 1 -14.17 19.25 -10.16
C LYS A 1 -14.12 19.07 -8.65
N THR A 2 -13.38 18.09 -8.17
CA THR A 2 -13.05 17.97 -6.75
C THR A 2 -12.12 19.12 -6.40
N SER A 3 -12.54 20.01 -5.52
CA SER A 3 -11.69 21.05 -4.98
C SER A 3 -10.64 20.36 -4.10
N LEU A 4 -9.42 20.26 -4.58
CA LEU A 4 -8.27 20.07 -3.73
C LEU A 4 -8.26 21.25 -2.74
N LYS A 5 -8.66 21.03 -1.52
CA LYS A 5 -8.43 21.98 -0.43
C LYS A 5 -6.93 22.00 -0.17
N ASN A 6 -6.26 22.94 -0.79
CA ASN A 6 -4.86 23.24 -0.53
C ASN A 6 -4.76 23.81 0.90
N ASN A 7 -4.47 22.98 1.87
CA ASN A 7 -4.22 23.39 3.25
C ASN A 7 -2.75 23.81 3.43
N GLY A 8 -2.38 24.95 2.83
CA GLY A 8 -1.11 25.59 3.07
C GLY A 8 0.04 25.19 2.14
N ALA A 9 1.04 26.04 2.06
CA ALA A 9 2.19 25.93 1.13
C ALA A 9 3.10 24.70 1.32
N GLY A 10 2.90 23.91 2.35
CA GLY A 10 3.58 22.61 2.55
C GLY A 10 3.05 21.49 1.64
N GLY A 11 1.88 21.65 1.04
CA GLY A 11 1.25 20.61 0.23
C GLY A 11 1.90 20.31 -1.12
N ILE A 12 2.88 21.08 -1.55
CA ILE A 12 3.57 20.85 -2.83
C ILE A 12 4.69 19.80 -2.70
N LEU A 13 5.37 19.75 -1.57
CA LEU A 13 6.48 18.83 -1.33
C LEU A 13 6.14 17.68 -0.37
N LEU A 14 5.19 17.91 0.52
CA LEU A 14 4.94 17.03 1.65
C LEU A 14 3.49 16.52 1.72
N GLY A 15 2.74 16.57 0.64
CA GLY A 15 1.35 16.15 0.51
C GLY A 15 0.65 15.62 1.77
N ASP A 16 -0.61 15.88 1.91
CA ASP A 16 -1.40 15.21 2.96
C ASP A 16 -1.16 13.69 2.84
N PRO A 17 -0.68 12.99 3.85
CA PRO A 17 -0.42 11.56 3.78
C PRO A 17 -1.68 10.75 3.43
N VAL A 18 -2.84 11.32 3.68
CA VAL A 18 -4.12 10.69 3.39
C VAL A 18 -4.90 11.52 2.36
N ILE A 19 -4.93 11.01 1.13
CA ILE A 19 -5.84 11.52 0.10
C ILE A 19 -7.12 10.69 0.18
N SER A 20 -8.25 11.37 0.43
CA SER A 20 -9.54 10.70 0.46
C SER A 20 -9.89 10.10 -0.90
N GLU A 21 -10.28 8.85 -0.93
CA GLU A 21 -10.80 8.19 -2.12
C GLU A 21 -12.08 8.88 -2.61
N MET A 22 -12.31 8.84 -3.90
CA MET A 22 -13.53 9.36 -4.50
C MET A 22 -14.73 8.50 -4.07
N ALA A 23 -15.78 9.14 -3.57
CA ALA A 23 -17.00 8.44 -3.26
C ALA A 23 -17.69 7.92 -4.54
N VAL A 24 -17.84 6.61 -4.63
CA VAL A 24 -18.56 5.92 -5.70
C VAL A 24 -19.76 5.22 -5.09
N SER A 25 -20.97 5.57 -5.55
CA SER A 25 -22.19 4.95 -5.04
C SER A 25 -22.38 3.52 -5.56
N ARG A 26 -23.02 2.68 -4.78
CA ARG A 26 -23.43 1.34 -5.21
C ARG A 26 -24.29 1.38 -6.47
N GLU A 27 -25.22 2.31 -6.56
CA GLU A 27 -26.09 2.51 -7.75
C GLU A 27 -25.28 2.78 -9.02
N PHE A 28 -24.19 3.58 -8.91
CA PHE A 28 -23.31 3.81 -10.05
C PHE A 28 -22.58 2.52 -10.47
N ILE A 29 -22.10 1.73 -9.50
CA ILE A 29 -21.41 0.46 -9.77
C ILE A 29 -22.38 -0.53 -10.45
N GLU A 30 -23.60 -0.67 -9.93
CA GLU A 30 -24.65 -1.53 -10.49
C GLU A 30 -25.09 -1.09 -11.91
N LYS A 31 -25.03 0.21 -12.20
CA LYS A 31 -25.27 0.73 -13.55
C LYS A 31 -24.14 0.42 -14.52
N MET A 32 -22.91 0.40 -14.04
CA MET A 32 -21.72 0.15 -14.88
C MET A 32 -21.49 -1.36 -15.11
N GLU A 33 -21.86 -2.21 -14.18
CA GLU A 33 -21.63 -3.64 -14.26
C GLU A 33 -22.13 -4.27 -15.57
N PRO A 34 -23.36 -4.03 -16.07
CA PRO A 34 -23.84 -4.67 -17.29
C PRO A 34 -23.08 -4.33 -18.58
N VAL A 35 -22.35 -3.21 -18.58
CA VAL A 35 -21.60 -2.71 -19.74
C VAL A 35 -20.10 -2.87 -19.63
N THR A 36 -19.62 -3.58 -18.59
CA THR A 36 -18.21 -3.85 -18.32
C THR A 36 -18.01 -5.31 -17.98
N ASP A 37 -16.85 -5.87 -18.33
CA ASP A 37 -16.50 -7.30 -18.07
C ASP A 37 -15.70 -7.48 -16.77
N ILE A 38 -15.05 -6.41 -16.29
CA ILE A 38 -14.18 -6.44 -15.13
C ILE A 38 -14.21 -5.10 -14.41
N ALA A 39 -14.16 -5.14 -13.07
CA ALA A 39 -13.89 -3.97 -12.26
C ALA A 39 -12.38 -3.87 -11.96
N ILE A 40 -11.84 -2.65 -12.05
CA ILE A 40 -10.46 -2.36 -11.66
C ILE A 40 -10.49 -1.17 -10.70
N PHE A 41 -9.97 -1.36 -9.51
CA PHE A 41 -9.81 -0.31 -8.51
C PHE A 41 -8.32 -0.04 -8.29
N THR A 42 -7.88 1.20 -8.48
CA THR A 42 -6.50 1.61 -8.19
C THR A 42 -6.44 2.25 -6.82
N LEU A 43 -5.81 1.56 -5.89
CA LEU A 43 -5.55 2.03 -4.55
C LEU A 43 -4.18 2.70 -4.49
N SER A 44 -4.14 3.95 -4.07
CA SER A 44 -2.90 4.74 -4.01
C SER A 44 -2.51 5.09 -2.58
N ARG A 45 -1.20 5.21 -2.35
CA ARG A 45 -0.63 5.77 -1.12
C ARG A 45 0.48 6.71 -1.47
N ASN A 46 0.51 7.86 -0.81
CA ASN A 46 1.62 8.78 -0.91
C ASN A 46 2.90 8.16 -0.34
N ALA A 47 4.00 8.39 -1.03
CA ALA A 47 5.35 8.04 -0.61
C ALA A 47 6.24 9.26 -0.86
N GLY A 48 5.96 10.35 -0.16
CA GLY A 48 6.73 11.59 -0.23
C GLY A 48 7.86 11.63 0.80
N GLU A 49 8.81 12.52 0.59
CA GLU A 49 9.78 12.89 1.61
C GLU A 49 9.09 13.65 2.75
N GLY A 50 9.64 13.60 3.96
CA GLY A 50 9.28 14.45 5.08
C GLY A 50 8.51 13.79 6.21
N GLY A 51 8.24 12.50 6.15
CA GLY A 51 7.59 11.80 7.26
C GLY A 51 7.60 10.29 7.11
N ASP A 52 7.61 9.61 8.25
CA ASP A 52 7.45 8.15 8.31
C ASP A 52 5.99 7.74 8.11
N ARG A 53 5.81 6.50 7.69
CA ARG A 53 4.49 5.88 7.59
C ARG A 53 3.91 5.63 8.98
N TYR A 54 2.61 5.77 9.09
CA TYR A 54 1.89 5.57 10.35
C TYR A 54 0.95 4.38 10.25
N ALA A 55 0.77 3.68 11.38
CA ALA A 55 -0.21 2.60 11.52
C ALA A 55 -1.64 3.17 11.63
N LEU A 56 -2.10 3.92 10.63
CA LEU A 56 -3.38 4.62 10.60
C LEU A 56 -4.17 4.25 9.34
N ASP A 57 -5.48 4.50 9.42
CA ASP A 57 -6.39 4.39 8.28
C ASP A 57 -6.00 5.40 7.18
N GLY A 58 -5.94 4.90 5.94
CA GLY A 58 -5.53 5.69 4.78
C GLY A 58 -4.03 5.78 4.57
N ASP A 59 -3.23 5.30 5.52
CA ASP A 59 -1.78 5.13 5.36
C ASP A 59 -1.42 3.64 5.36
N TRP A 60 -1.32 3.00 6.54
CA TRP A 60 -1.05 1.57 6.65
C TRP A 60 -2.28 0.71 6.35
N THR A 61 -3.42 1.03 6.93
CA THR A 61 -4.69 0.33 6.73
C THR A 61 -5.56 1.04 5.71
N LEU A 62 -6.58 0.34 5.21
CA LEU A 62 -7.62 0.95 4.39
C LEU A 62 -8.46 1.92 5.23
N THR A 63 -8.89 3.02 4.64
CA THR A 63 -9.97 3.83 5.17
C THR A 63 -11.29 3.05 5.18
N GLY A 64 -12.26 3.48 5.97
CA GLY A 64 -13.61 2.90 5.93
C GLY A 64 -14.22 2.95 4.53
N GLN A 65 -14.04 4.07 3.83
CA GLN A 65 -14.55 4.28 2.47
C GLN A 65 -13.90 3.34 1.44
N GLU A 66 -12.58 3.16 1.48
CA GLU A 66 -11.87 2.22 0.60
C GLU A 66 -12.32 0.78 0.85
N ARG A 67 -12.49 0.40 2.11
CA ARG A 67 -12.96 -0.93 2.50
C ARG A 67 -14.38 -1.19 1.98
N GLU A 68 -15.27 -0.22 2.14
CA GLU A 68 -16.65 -0.29 1.62
C GLU A 68 -16.67 -0.38 0.10
N LEU A 69 -15.84 0.40 -0.59
CA LEU A 69 -15.75 0.39 -2.05
C LEU A 69 -15.25 -0.96 -2.57
N ILE A 70 -14.18 -1.51 -1.98
CA ILE A 70 -13.65 -2.83 -2.34
C ILE A 70 -14.73 -3.91 -2.16
N GLN A 71 -15.44 -3.89 -1.03
CA GLN A 71 -16.51 -4.86 -0.76
C GLN A 71 -17.66 -4.70 -1.75
N THR A 72 -18.09 -3.47 -2.03
CA THR A 72 -19.21 -3.21 -2.97
C THR A 72 -18.88 -3.63 -4.38
N LEU A 73 -17.65 -3.35 -4.86
CA LEU A 73 -17.21 -3.81 -6.17
C LEU A 73 -17.19 -5.32 -6.28
N ALA A 74 -16.65 -6.01 -5.27
CA ALA A 74 -16.68 -7.47 -5.23
C ALA A 74 -18.10 -8.02 -5.22
N ASP A 75 -18.98 -7.51 -4.35
CA ASP A 75 -20.36 -7.98 -4.25
C ASP A 75 -21.12 -7.89 -5.57
N VAL A 76 -20.98 -6.75 -6.27
CA VAL A 76 -21.71 -6.51 -7.52
C VAL A 76 -21.14 -7.35 -8.67
N TYR A 77 -19.83 -7.35 -8.85
CA TYR A 77 -19.21 -8.07 -9.98
C TYR A 77 -19.21 -9.57 -9.79
N HIS A 78 -18.95 -10.07 -8.58
CA HIS A 78 -19.01 -11.52 -8.31
C HIS A 78 -20.45 -12.06 -8.44
N ALA A 79 -21.48 -11.29 -8.03
CA ALA A 79 -22.87 -11.70 -8.24
C ALA A 79 -23.22 -11.88 -9.72
N ALA A 80 -22.56 -11.13 -10.61
CA ALA A 80 -22.69 -11.26 -12.06
C ALA A 80 -21.73 -12.27 -12.70
N GLY A 81 -20.92 -12.99 -11.89
CA GLY A 81 -19.90 -13.93 -12.38
C GLY A 81 -18.72 -13.23 -13.06
N LYS A 82 -18.51 -11.94 -12.79
CA LYS A 82 -17.42 -11.12 -13.33
C LYS A 82 -16.30 -10.94 -12.31
N GLN A 83 -15.16 -10.45 -12.77
CA GLN A 83 -13.95 -10.31 -11.96
C GLN A 83 -13.75 -8.90 -11.41
N PHE A 84 -13.08 -8.83 -10.28
CA PHE A 84 -12.67 -7.61 -9.64
C PHE A 84 -11.17 -7.65 -9.31
N VAL A 85 -10.43 -6.64 -9.76
CA VAL A 85 -8.97 -6.53 -9.58
C VAL A 85 -8.63 -5.24 -8.84
N VAL A 86 -7.69 -5.33 -7.90
CA VAL A 86 -7.09 -4.16 -7.24
C VAL A 86 -5.68 -3.94 -7.78
N VAL A 87 -5.40 -2.71 -8.22
CA VAL A 87 -4.06 -2.26 -8.59
C VAL A 87 -3.51 -1.40 -7.45
N LEU A 88 -2.37 -1.78 -6.89
CA LEU A 88 -1.70 -1.04 -5.83
C LEU A 88 -0.64 -0.11 -6.42
N ASN A 89 -0.93 1.19 -6.42
CA ASN A 89 0.03 2.26 -6.74
C ASN A 89 0.54 2.87 -5.43
N ILE A 90 1.50 2.21 -4.80
CA ILE A 90 1.96 2.51 -3.46
C ILE A 90 3.48 2.55 -3.41
N GLY A 91 4.06 3.46 -2.63
CA GLY A 91 5.52 3.56 -2.47
C GLY A 91 6.09 2.71 -1.33
N GLY A 92 5.25 2.06 -0.55
CA GLY A 92 5.64 1.22 0.58
C GLY A 92 4.59 0.17 0.90
N VAL A 93 4.90 -0.71 1.85
CA VAL A 93 4.00 -1.79 2.28
C VAL A 93 2.76 -1.23 2.96
N ILE A 94 1.61 -1.84 2.70
CA ILE A 94 0.34 -1.57 3.39
C ILE A 94 -0.22 -2.87 3.98
N GLU A 95 -1.17 -2.74 4.89
CA GLU A 95 -1.91 -3.87 5.39
C GLU A 95 -2.76 -4.48 4.26
N THR A 96 -2.60 -5.78 4.06
CA THR A 96 -3.36 -6.53 3.05
C THR A 96 -4.05 -7.76 3.62
N ALA A 97 -3.69 -8.20 4.81
CA ALA A 97 -4.17 -9.46 5.36
C ALA A 97 -5.68 -9.48 5.59
N SER A 98 -6.27 -8.33 5.93
CA SER A 98 -7.70 -8.22 6.24
C SER A 98 -8.61 -8.20 5.00
N TRP A 99 -8.07 -7.89 3.80
CA TRP A 99 -8.90 -7.67 2.61
C TRP A 99 -8.40 -8.36 1.33
N LYS A 100 -7.18 -8.89 1.32
CA LYS A 100 -6.58 -9.50 0.12
C LYS A 100 -7.37 -10.68 -0.49
N HIS A 101 -8.31 -11.20 0.25
CA HIS A 101 -9.18 -12.32 -0.17
C HIS A 101 -10.46 -11.85 -0.86
N ILE A 102 -10.72 -10.54 -0.89
CA ILE A 102 -11.92 -9.96 -1.49
C ILE A 102 -11.79 -9.85 -3.01
N PRO A 103 -10.75 -9.23 -3.60
CA PRO A 103 -10.58 -9.18 -5.04
C PRO A 103 -10.07 -10.52 -5.61
N ASP A 104 -10.36 -10.80 -6.87
CA ASP A 104 -9.84 -11.98 -7.58
C ASP A 104 -8.33 -11.91 -7.79
N ALA A 105 -7.81 -10.69 -8.00
CA ALA A 105 -6.38 -10.45 -8.16
C ALA A 105 -5.94 -9.11 -7.57
N ILE A 106 -4.69 -9.06 -7.16
CA ILE A 106 -4.01 -7.82 -6.74
C ILE A 106 -2.75 -7.66 -7.58
N LEU A 107 -2.65 -6.56 -8.31
CA LEU A 107 -1.46 -6.16 -9.05
C LEU A 107 -0.72 -5.07 -8.28
N LEU A 108 0.46 -5.38 -7.78
CA LEU A 108 1.32 -4.40 -7.12
C LEU A 108 2.20 -3.70 -8.17
N ALA A 109 1.86 -2.46 -8.46
CA ALA A 109 2.56 -1.64 -9.44
C ALA A 109 3.68 -0.79 -8.82
N TRP A 110 3.75 -0.67 -7.50
CA TRP A 110 4.61 0.27 -6.78
C TRP A 110 4.39 1.70 -7.28
N THR A 111 5.47 2.41 -7.56
CA THR A 111 5.50 3.77 -8.17
C THR A 111 6.07 3.66 -9.58
N PRO A 112 5.27 3.27 -10.59
CA PRO A 112 5.76 2.77 -11.88
C PRO A 112 6.27 3.87 -12.82
N GLY A 113 6.21 5.15 -12.44
CA GLY A 113 6.70 6.25 -13.24
C GLY A 113 5.80 6.63 -14.43
N GLN A 114 6.38 7.28 -15.43
CA GLN A 114 5.65 7.92 -16.53
C GLN A 114 4.84 6.93 -17.37
N GLU A 115 5.39 5.77 -17.69
CA GLU A 115 4.74 4.74 -18.53
C GLU A 115 3.96 3.70 -17.71
N GLY A 116 3.70 3.99 -16.43
CA GLY A 116 3.06 3.06 -15.51
C GLY A 116 1.69 2.58 -15.96
N GLY A 117 0.88 3.45 -16.54
CA GLY A 117 -0.43 3.09 -17.06
C GLY A 117 -0.35 2.05 -18.19
N LEU A 118 0.59 2.21 -19.11
CA LEU A 118 0.81 1.24 -20.20
C LEU A 118 1.32 -0.09 -19.65
N ALA A 119 2.27 -0.07 -18.71
CA ALA A 119 2.79 -1.28 -18.09
C ALA A 119 1.70 -2.07 -17.35
N VAL A 120 0.84 -1.39 -16.59
CA VAL A 120 -0.31 -2.01 -15.92
C VAL A 120 -1.28 -2.60 -16.94
N ALA A 121 -1.62 -1.86 -18.00
CA ALA A 121 -2.51 -2.35 -19.05
C ALA A 121 -1.95 -3.57 -19.78
N ASP A 122 -0.65 -3.59 -20.08
CA ASP A 122 0.01 -4.73 -20.73
C ASP A 122 -0.02 -6.00 -19.86
N ILE A 123 0.12 -5.86 -18.54
CA ILE A 123 -0.04 -6.98 -17.60
C ILE A 123 -1.51 -7.43 -17.56
N LEU A 124 -2.45 -6.52 -17.31
CA LEU A 124 -3.86 -6.87 -17.13
C LEU A 124 -4.48 -7.47 -18.39
N SER A 125 -4.02 -7.04 -19.58
CA SER A 125 -4.46 -7.62 -20.86
C SER A 125 -3.79 -8.95 -21.21
N GLY A 126 -2.82 -9.41 -20.41
CA GLY A 126 -2.05 -10.62 -20.71
C GLY A 126 -1.00 -10.47 -21.81
N LYS A 127 -0.77 -9.25 -22.34
CA LYS A 127 0.26 -9.01 -23.34
C LYS A 127 1.67 -9.22 -22.78
N VAL A 128 1.85 -8.92 -21.48
CA VAL A 128 3.09 -9.18 -20.74
C VAL A 128 2.79 -10.06 -19.54
N ASN A 129 3.59 -11.12 -19.37
CA ASN A 129 3.49 -12.01 -18.23
C ASN A 129 4.11 -11.34 -16.99
N PRO A 130 3.40 -11.24 -15.83
CA PRO A 130 3.97 -10.72 -14.61
C PRO A 130 5.12 -11.62 -14.13
N SER A 131 6.27 -11.02 -13.85
CA SER A 131 7.48 -11.73 -13.42
C SER A 131 8.09 -11.17 -12.13
N GLY A 132 7.61 -10.03 -11.67
CA GLY A 132 8.07 -9.37 -10.45
C GLY A 132 7.87 -10.25 -9.22
N LYS A 133 8.84 -10.17 -8.28
CA LYS A 133 8.77 -10.82 -6.98
C LYS A 133 8.91 -9.76 -5.90
N LEU A 134 8.22 -9.95 -4.78
CA LEU A 134 8.26 -9.01 -3.67
C LEU A 134 9.69 -8.87 -3.13
N PRO A 135 10.25 -7.65 -3.12
CA PRO A 135 11.57 -7.40 -2.54
C PRO A 135 11.53 -7.24 -1.01
N MET A 136 10.36 -7.40 -0.42
CA MET A 136 10.13 -7.28 1.02
C MET A 136 8.95 -8.12 1.47
N THR A 137 8.86 -8.34 2.77
CA THR A 137 7.73 -9.05 3.41
C THR A 137 6.57 -8.08 3.64
N PHE A 138 5.35 -8.53 3.41
CA PHE A 138 4.12 -7.84 3.83
C PHE A 138 3.66 -8.48 5.15
N PRO A 139 3.83 -7.83 6.29
CA PRO A 139 3.38 -8.36 7.58
C PRO A 139 1.86 -8.32 7.70
N VAL A 140 1.31 -9.05 8.65
CA VAL A 140 -0.11 -8.98 9.01
C VAL A 140 -0.41 -7.69 9.78
N SER A 141 0.45 -7.35 10.72
CA SER A 141 0.33 -6.14 11.54
C SER A 141 1.57 -5.27 11.42
N TYR A 142 1.39 -3.97 11.55
CA TYR A 142 2.51 -3.03 11.67
C TYR A 142 3.41 -3.36 12.88
N LEU A 143 2.80 -3.82 13.96
CA LEU A 143 3.51 -4.18 15.19
C LEU A 143 4.31 -5.50 15.09
N ASP A 144 4.12 -6.27 14.02
CA ASP A 144 4.95 -7.46 13.75
C ASP A 144 6.36 -7.09 13.26
N ILE A 145 6.58 -5.84 12.89
CA ILE A 145 7.88 -5.33 12.47
C ILE A 145 8.68 -4.97 13.72
N PRO A 146 9.84 -5.63 14.00
CA PRO A 146 10.56 -5.41 15.24
C PRO A 146 10.92 -3.95 15.52
N SER A 147 11.34 -3.22 14.47
CA SER A 147 11.69 -1.80 14.58
C SER A 147 10.52 -0.90 14.98
N SER A 148 9.27 -1.34 14.82
CA SER A 148 8.09 -0.57 15.24
C SER A 148 8.05 -0.28 16.74
N ALA A 149 8.77 -1.08 17.53
CA ALA A 149 8.86 -0.92 18.98
C ALA A 149 9.85 0.18 19.41
N ASN A 150 10.85 0.48 18.61
CA ASN A 150 11.96 1.37 18.96
C ASN A 150 12.27 2.46 17.93
N PHE A 151 11.51 2.55 16.86
CA PHE A 151 11.64 3.63 15.87
C PHE A 151 10.27 4.26 15.54
N PRO A 152 10.15 5.59 15.60
CA PRO A 152 11.13 6.54 16.15
C PRO A 152 11.19 6.42 17.70
N TYR A 153 12.41 6.41 18.23
CA TYR A 153 12.64 6.23 19.66
C TYR A 153 12.07 7.42 20.48
N ASN A 154 11.23 7.13 21.49
CA ASN A 154 10.53 8.12 22.32
C ASN A 154 9.81 9.24 21.54
N TYR A 155 9.44 9.01 20.31
CA TYR A 155 8.69 9.97 19.52
C TYR A 155 7.28 10.13 20.08
N LYS A 156 7.00 11.30 20.62
CA LYS A 156 5.63 11.74 20.92
C LYS A 156 5.09 12.47 19.70
N LYS A 157 4.17 11.84 18.97
CA LYS A 157 3.49 12.48 17.84
C LYS A 157 2.90 13.81 18.28
N THR A 158 3.45 14.90 17.79
CA THR A 158 2.78 16.21 17.80
C THR A 158 1.84 16.24 16.59
N GLN A 159 0.66 16.81 16.72
CA GLN A 159 -0.30 16.94 15.61
C GLN A 159 0.16 17.89 14.51
N THR A 160 1.31 18.49 14.65
CA THR A 160 1.94 19.44 13.72
C THR A 160 3.13 18.73 13.05
N GLY A 161 3.21 18.82 11.73
CA GLY A 161 4.30 18.22 10.96
C GLY A 161 5.67 18.79 11.37
N ASP A 162 6.72 18.01 11.15
CA ASP A 162 8.11 18.36 11.52
C ASP A 162 8.61 19.65 10.87
N TRP A 163 7.93 20.14 9.85
CA TRP A 163 8.26 21.33 9.06
C TRP A 163 7.52 22.62 9.48
N ASP A 164 6.62 22.54 10.45
CA ASP A 164 5.89 23.72 10.94
C ASP A 164 6.81 24.85 11.44
N PHE A 165 8.05 24.53 11.85
CA PHE A 165 9.04 25.51 12.27
C PHE A 165 9.50 26.40 11.10
N LEU A 166 9.55 25.90 9.87
CA LEU A 166 9.95 26.67 8.69
C LEU A 166 8.93 27.75 8.31
N TRP A 167 7.68 27.57 8.76
CA TRP A 167 6.55 28.43 8.43
C TRP A 167 6.05 29.26 9.63
N GLY A 168 6.85 29.40 10.67
CA GLY A 168 6.53 30.23 11.83
C GLY A 168 5.64 29.57 12.89
N GLY A 169 5.41 28.26 12.78
CA GLY A 169 4.75 27.47 13.81
C GLY A 169 5.57 27.44 15.10
N LYS A 170 4.92 27.51 16.26
CA LYS A 170 5.61 27.36 17.54
C LYS A 170 6.16 25.95 17.64
N LYS A 171 7.49 25.83 17.85
CA LYS A 171 8.12 24.54 18.21
C LYS A 171 7.38 23.96 19.42
N LYS A 172 6.56 22.93 19.20
CA LYS A 172 6.16 22.06 20.31
C LYS A 172 7.35 21.17 20.62
N GLU A 173 7.60 20.91 21.90
CA GLU A 173 8.71 20.09 22.35
C GLU A 173 8.73 18.77 21.57
N GLN A 174 9.60 18.68 20.63
CA GLN A 174 9.92 17.49 19.91
C GLN A 174 10.91 16.71 20.76
N LYS A 175 10.45 15.68 21.40
CA LYS A 175 11.36 14.73 22.05
C LYS A 175 11.86 13.75 21.03
N CYS A 176 12.64 14.23 20.08
CA CYS A 176 13.53 13.39 19.33
C CYS A 176 14.72 13.10 20.22
N ILE A 177 14.98 11.85 20.45
CA ILE A 177 16.26 11.44 21.00
C ILE A 177 17.21 11.36 19.81
N ASP A 178 18.42 11.86 20.01
CA ASP A 178 19.44 12.02 18.99
C ASP A 178 20.05 10.69 18.52
N TYR A 179 19.41 9.53 18.82
CA TYR A 179 19.88 8.21 18.40
C TYR A 179 18.73 7.22 18.21
N THR A 180 18.97 6.23 17.38
CA THR A 180 18.10 5.06 17.17
C THR A 180 18.88 3.78 17.47
N GLU A 181 18.28 2.88 18.21
CA GLU A 181 18.87 1.57 18.49
C GLU A 181 18.41 0.53 17.47
N TYR A 182 19.37 -0.09 16.78
CA TYR A 182 19.14 -1.18 15.84
C TYR A 182 19.30 -2.52 16.58
N ASN A 183 18.26 -2.92 17.28
CA ASN A 183 18.30 -4.11 18.15
C ASN A 183 18.16 -5.42 17.39
N GLU A 184 17.71 -5.39 16.14
CA GLU A 184 17.40 -6.57 15.34
C GLU A 184 18.65 -7.31 14.86
N GLY A 185 19.80 -6.66 14.84
CA GLY A 185 21.02 -7.21 14.27
C GLY A 185 20.82 -7.60 12.80
N ILE A 186 21.09 -8.85 12.43
CA ILE A 186 20.88 -9.37 11.08
C ILE A 186 19.42 -9.76 10.80
N TYR A 187 18.57 -9.82 11.82
CA TYR A 187 17.19 -10.29 11.71
C TYR A 187 16.24 -9.15 11.32
N VAL A 188 16.46 -8.60 10.14
CA VAL A 188 15.61 -7.56 9.53
C VAL A 188 14.81 -8.15 8.37
N GLY A 189 13.55 -7.74 8.24
CA GLY A 189 12.66 -8.16 7.16
C GLY A 189 12.45 -9.69 7.14
N TYR A 190 12.56 -10.31 5.97
CA TYR A 190 12.29 -11.74 5.79
C TYR A 190 13.12 -12.65 6.73
N ARG A 191 14.34 -12.26 7.07
CA ARG A 191 15.19 -13.01 7.99
C ARG A 191 14.57 -13.14 9.38
N TYR A 192 13.96 -12.05 9.85
CA TYR A 192 13.21 -12.09 11.11
C TYR A 192 11.94 -12.94 10.97
N PHE A 193 11.07 -12.60 10.01
CA PHE A 193 9.78 -13.27 9.87
C PHE A 193 9.91 -14.78 9.70
N GLN A 194 10.86 -15.24 8.89
CA GLN A 194 11.10 -16.67 8.67
C GLN A 194 11.72 -17.35 9.88
N THR A 195 12.71 -16.72 10.53
CA THR A 195 13.43 -17.33 11.67
C THR A 195 12.53 -17.39 12.91
N ALA A 196 11.75 -16.35 13.15
CA ALA A 196 10.84 -16.29 14.29
C ALA A 196 9.48 -17.00 14.02
N GLY A 197 9.24 -17.47 12.81
CA GLY A 197 7.98 -18.14 12.44
C GLY A 197 6.75 -17.22 12.49
N VAL A 198 6.94 -15.92 12.28
CA VAL A 198 5.85 -14.94 12.32
C VAL A 198 5.02 -15.04 11.04
N THR A 199 3.71 -15.16 11.20
CA THR A 199 2.75 -15.20 10.08
C THR A 199 2.79 -13.88 9.31
N VAL A 200 2.80 -13.97 7.98
CA VAL A 200 2.85 -12.80 7.09
C VAL A 200 1.72 -12.83 6.08
N SER A 201 1.32 -11.66 5.58
CA SER A 201 0.34 -11.56 4.52
C SER A 201 0.92 -12.07 3.20
N TYR A 202 2.11 -11.59 2.83
CA TYR A 202 2.89 -12.11 1.71
C TYR A 202 4.36 -12.19 2.10
N PRO A 203 5.04 -13.32 1.85
CA PRO A 203 6.46 -13.48 2.14
C PRO A 203 7.33 -12.72 1.13
N PHE A 204 8.56 -12.42 1.52
CA PHE A 204 9.61 -12.00 0.61
C PHE A 204 9.73 -13.00 -0.57
N GLY A 205 9.91 -12.49 -1.76
CA GLY A 205 10.02 -13.29 -2.97
C GLY A 205 8.68 -13.80 -3.53
N TYR A 206 7.55 -13.48 -2.89
CA TYR A 206 6.24 -13.86 -3.41
C TYR A 206 5.94 -13.15 -4.73
N GLY A 207 5.31 -13.84 -5.62
CA GLY A 207 4.80 -13.31 -6.89
C GLY A 207 4.31 -14.42 -7.78
N LYS A 208 3.14 -14.21 -8.36
CA LYS A 208 2.52 -15.13 -9.30
C LYS A 208 2.93 -14.81 -10.74
N SER A 209 2.70 -15.74 -11.62
CA SER A 209 2.90 -15.64 -13.06
C SER A 209 1.68 -16.22 -13.76
N TYR A 210 1.46 -15.87 -15.01
CA TYR A 210 0.43 -16.51 -15.85
C TYR A 210 0.88 -17.88 -16.38
N THR A 211 2.16 -18.22 -16.18
CA THR A 211 2.73 -19.50 -16.55
C THR A 211 3.42 -20.18 -15.38
N THR A 212 3.75 -21.44 -15.53
CA THR A 212 4.53 -22.23 -14.59
C THR A 212 5.96 -22.38 -15.09
N PHE A 213 6.90 -22.62 -14.16
CA PHE A 213 8.32 -22.80 -14.45
C PHE A 213 8.81 -24.12 -13.86
N GLU A 214 9.54 -24.88 -14.65
CA GLU A 214 10.27 -26.05 -14.19
C GLU A 214 11.76 -25.74 -14.12
N TYR A 215 12.38 -26.09 -13.01
CA TYR A 215 13.80 -25.84 -12.78
C TYR A 215 14.55 -27.17 -12.82
N SER A 216 15.47 -27.33 -13.76
CA SER A 216 16.40 -28.46 -13.78
C SER A 216 17.50 -28.27 -12.73
N LYS A 217 18.20 -29.36 -12.40
CA LYS A 217 19.43 -29.25 -11.59
C LYS A 217 20.45 -28.40 -12.35
N PRO A 218 21.16 -27.48 -11.65
CA PRO A 218 22.21 -26.73 -12.29
C PRO A 218 23.31 -27.68 -12.78
N VAL A 219 23.75 -27.46 -14.01
CA VAL A 219 24.93 -28.16 -14.57
C VAL A 219 26.12 -27.23 -14.39
N VAL A 220 27.13 -27.67 -13.66
CA VAL A 220 28.37 -26.90 -13.42
C VAL A 220 29.46 -27.43 -14.38
#